data_c0cb4cb93b4dfa83ebe3dcfa67c50d30
#
_entry.id   c0cb4cb93b4dfa83ebe3dcfa67c50d30
#
_cell.length_a   1.000
_cell.length_b   1.000
_cell.length_c   1.000
_cell.angle_alpha   90.00
_cell.angle_beta   90.00
_cell.angle_gamma   90.00
#
_symmetry.space_group_name_H-M   'P 1'
#
loop_
_entity.id
_entity.type
_entity.pdbx_description
1 polymer ?
#
loop_
_entity_poly.entity_id
_entity_poly.type
_entity_poly.pdbx_seq_one_letter_code
_entity_poly.pdbx_strand_id
1 'polypeptide(L)'
;MRQNTKKKRSGFGYFIRMFLLLVELLAVTLFLWGNDAYSISATTPEFKWENYKTIAHALGGIGDKTYLNSKESFLAGYQMGCRLFEVDLVKTSDNVWVCRHSWYQSLGQWEGDEKKVLSSEEFLSRPIYGKYTPITFEDLLVLLCLLYTS
;
A
#
# COMPACT_ATOMS: atom_id res chain seq x y z
N MET A 1 -1.28 -22.33 78.08
CA MET A 1 -1.27 -20.90 77.66
C MET A 1 -0.89 -20.80 76.18
N ARG A 2 -1.83 -20.48 75.34
CA ARG A 2 -1.56 -20.26 73.87
C ARG A 2 -1.42 -18.77 73.66
N GLN A 3 -0.21 -18.32 73.28
CA GLN A 3 0.04 -16.95 72.91
C GLN A 3 -0.48 -16.70 71.48
N ASN A 4 -1.42 -15.78 71.37
CA ASN A 4 -2.03 -15.37 70.11
C ASN A 4 -1.24 -14.19 69.55
N THR A 5 -0.23 -14.49 68.69
CA THR A 5 0.54 -13.45 68.01
C THR A 5 -0.27 -12.83 66.88
N LYS A 6 -0.94 -11.72 67.10
CA LYS A 6 -1.55 -10.91 66.05
C LYS A 6 -0.47 -10.38 65.15
N LYS A 7 -0.35 -10.92 63.93
CA LYS A 7 0.56 -10.48 62.86
C LYS A 7 0.13 -9.06 62.45
N LYS A 8 0.89 -8.06 62.85
CA LYS A 8 0.70 -6.65 62.46
C LYS A 8 0.84 -6.55 60.95
N ARG A 9 -0.26 -6.40 60.21
CA ARG A 9 -0.23 -6.17 58.74
C ARG A 9 0.50 -4.86 58.48
N SER A 10 1.65 -4.92 57.83
CA SER A 10 2.48 -3.75 57.48
C SER A 10 1.67 -2.81 56.59
N GLY A 11 1.49 -1.56 57.03
CA GLY A 11 0.83 -0.48 56.27
C GLY A 11 1.49 -0.22 54.89
N PHE A 12 2.74 -0.63 54.77
CA PHE A 12 3.51 -0.54 53.54
C PHE A 12 2.91 -1.42 52.40
N GLY A 13 2.44 -2.64 52.69
CA GLY A 13 1.77 -3.48 51.70
C GLY A 13 0.43 -2.90 51.19
N TYR A 14 -0.28 -2.18 52.07
CA TYR A 14 -1.50 -1.48 51.68
C TYR A 14 -1.21 -0.26 50.76
N PHE A 15 -0.14 0.46 51.06
CA PHE A 15 0.30 1.61 50.25
C PHE A 15 0.73 1.20 48.86
N ILE A 16 1.48 0.10 48.72
CA ILE A 16 1.87 -0.44 47.42
C ILE A 16 0.65 -0.84 46.59
N ARG A 17 -0.31 -1.53 47.19
CA ARG A 17 -1.53 -1.95 46.48
C ARG A 17 -2.39 -0.76 46.02
N MET A 18 -2.52 0.28 46.85
CA MET A 18 -3.23 1.48 46.45
C MET A 18 -2.51 2.23 45.33
N PHE A 19 -1.18 2.28 45.37
CA PHE A 19 -0.37 2.91 44.31
C PHE A 19 -0.54 2.16 42.98
N LEU A 20 -0.49 0.82 42.98
CA LEU A 20 -0.71 -0.01 41.77
C LEU A 20 -2.11 0.19 41.21
N LEU A 21 -3.15 0.25 42.04
CA LEU A 21 -4.53 0.49 41.59
C LEU A 21 -4.68 1.90 40.95
N LEU A 22 -3.98 2.91 41.48
CA LEU A 22 -3.99 4.26 40.90
C LEU A 22 -3.27 4.29 39.53
N VAL A 23 -2.17 3.55 39.38
CA VAL A 23 -1.45 3.43 38.10
C VAL A 23 -2.30 2.73 37.06
N GLU A 24 -2.97 1.62 37.45
CA GLU A 24 -3.89 0.90 36.55
C GLU A 24 -5.07 1.79 36.13
N LEU A 25 -5.69 2.53 37.07
CA LEU A 25 -6.77 3.45 36.76
C LEU A 25 -6.33 4.55 35.81
N LEU A 26 -5.13 5.11 36.03
CA LEU A 26 -4.54 6.12 35.15
C LEU A 26 -4.27 5.56 33.76
N ALA A 27 -3.73 4.33 33.65
CA ALA A 27 -3.50 3.68 32.37
C ALA A 27 -4.80 3.42 31.61
N VAL A 28 -5.85 2.97 32.28
CA VAL A 28 -7.18 2.78 31.69
C VAL A 28 -7.79 4.09 31.23
N THR A 29 -7.68 5.16 32.02
CA THR A 29 -8.21 6.48 31.63
C THR A 29 -7.46 7.07 30.45
N LEU A 30 -6.12 6.93 30.38
CA LEU A 30 -5.32 7.34 29.24
C LEU A 30 -5.64 6.51 27.98
N PHE A 31 -5.87 5.22 28.14
CA PHE A 31 -6.27 4.33 27.04
C PHE A 31 -7.66 4.70 26.49
N LEU A 32 -8.64 4.95 27.37
CA LEU A 32 -9.98 5.36 26.96
C LEU A 32 -9.98 6.76 26.30
N TRP A 33 -9.21 7.71 26.86
CA TRP A 33 -9.07 9.05 26.26
C TRP A 33 -8.27 9.04 24.96
N GLY A 34 -7.26 8.16 24.86
CA GLY A 34 -6.47 8.01 23.64
C GLY A 34 -7.29 7.45 22.47
N ASN A 35 -8.26 6.58 22.74
CA ASN A 35 -9.13 6.03 21.70
C ASN A 35 -10.11 7.08 21.14
N ASP A 36 -10.57 8.04 21.92
CA ASP A 36 -11.44 9.12 21.42
C ASP A 36 -10.66 10.16 20.59
N ALA A 37 -9.35 10.29 20.81
CA ALA A 37 -8.50 11.17 20.02
C ALA A 37 -8.13 10.62 18.64
N TYR A 38 -8.31 9.32 18.41
CA TYR A 38 -8.05 8.64 17.11
C TYR A 38 -9.28 8.49 16.22
N SER A 39 -10.43 9.02 16.57
CA SER A 39 -11.47 9.28 15.59
C SER A 39 -11.06 10.51 14.75
N ILE A 40 -9.98 10.36 13.98
CA ILE A 40 -9.77 11.18 12.81
C ILE A 40 -10.95 10.86 11.91
N SER A 41 -11.97 11.72 11.97
CA SER A 41 -12.94 11.85 10.88
C SER A 41 -12.15 12.40 9.68
N ALA A 42 -11.33 11.54 9.09
CA ALA A 42 -10.91 11.72 7.73
C ALA A 42 -12.20 11.59 6.93
N THR A 43 -12.89 12.70 6.73
CA THR A 43 -13.79 12.85 5.61
C THR A 43 -12.92 12.78 4.37
N THR A 44 -12.49 11.57 4.02
CA THR A 44 -11.98 11.30 2.69
C THR A 44 -13.08 11.76 1.77
N PRO A 45 -12.84 12.74 0.88
CA PRO A 45 -13.88 13.18 -0.04
C PRO A 45 -14.35 11.93 -0.77
N GLU A 46 -15.67 11.69 -0.74
CA GLU A 46 -16.26 10.52 -1.38
C GLU A 46 -15.79 10.52 -2.84
N PHE A 47 -15.06 9.48 -3.22
CA PHE A 47 -14.61 9.32 -4.60
C PHE A 47 -15.85 9.12 -5.49
N LYS A 48 -16.08 10.06 -6.41
CA LYS A 48 -17.18 10.00 -7.40
C LYS A 48 -16.57 9.90 -8.77
N TRP A 49 -16.58 8.69 -9.34
CA TRP A 49 -16.02 8.42 -10.67
C TRP A 49 -16.65 9.29 -11.77
N GLU A 50 -17.91 9.73 -11.60
CA GLU A 50 -18.63 10.62 -12.53
C GLU A 50 -17.96 11.99 -12.69
N ASN A 51 -17.13 12.38 -11.73
CA ASN A 51 -16.38 13.63 -11.81
C ASN A 51 -15.18 13.54 -12.76
N TYR A 52 -14.80 12.33 -13.19
CA TYR A 52 -13.64 12.10 -14.05
C TYR A 52 -14.10 11.74 -15.46
N LYS A 53 -13.70 12.55 -16.44
CA LYS A 53 -14.11 12.41 -17.85
C LYS A 53 -13.14 11.60 -18.69
N THR A 54 -11.97 11.29 -18.17
CA THR A 54 -10.89 10.63 -18.90
C THR A 54 -10.38 9.43 -18.13
N ILE A 55 -10.08 8.37 -18.86
CA ILE A 55 -9.41 7.17 -18.36
C ILE A 55 -8.04 7.12 -19.01
N ALA A 56 -6.98 6.96 -18.22
CA ALA A 56 -5.65 6.74 -18.74
C ALA A 56 -5.54 5.27 -19.18
N HIS A 57 -5.55 5.05 -20.49
CA HIS A 57 -5.47 3.73 -21.12
C HIS A 57 -4.05 3.17 -20.98
N ALA A 58 -3.91 1.89 -20.63
CA ALA A 58 -2.63 1.19 -20.42
C ALA A 58 -1.70 1.96 -19.45
N LEU A 59 -2.25 2.43 -18.34
CA LEU A 59 -1.61 3.32 -17.36
C LEU A 59 -1.13 4.67 -17.94
N GLY A 60 -1.56 5.03 -19.15
CA GLY A 60 -1.17 6.28 -19.82
C GLY A 60 0.02 6.13 -20.76
N GLY A 61 0.52 7.28 -21.21
CA GLY A 61 1.64 7.36 -22.14
C GLY A 61 2.59 8.50 -21.77
N ILE A 62 3.77 8.52 -22.40
CA ILE A 62 4.79 9.57 -22.23
C ILE A 62 5.32 9.97 -23.59
N GLY A 63 5.12 11.25 -23.97
CA GLY A 63 5.51 11.75 -25.27
C GLY A 63 4.81 11.00 -26.40
N ASP A 64 5.58 10.40 -27.30
CA ASP A 64 5.11 9.58 -28.43
C ASP A 64 4.85 8.10 -28.08
N LYS A 65 5.17 7.70 -26.87
CA LYS A 65 5.01 6.31 -26.40
C LYS A 65 3.68 6.14 -25.71
N THR A 66 2.83 5.27 -26.27
CA THR A 66 1.53 4.88 -25.74
C THR A 66 1.56 3.42 -25.28
N TYR A 67 0.57 2.98 -24.53
CA TYR A 67 0.42 1.60 -24.05
C TYR A 67 1.61 1.09 -23.23
N LEU A 68 2.20 1.97 -22.41
CA LEU A 68 3.43 1.64 -21.70
C LEU A 68 3.21 0.66 -20.55
N ASN A 69 2.07 0.71 -19.86
CA ASN A 69 1.82 -0.11 -18.66
C ASN A 69 3.02 -0.06 -17.68
N SER A 70 3.66 1.11 -17.54
CA SER A 70 4.88 1.32 -16.75
C SER A 70 4.63 2.19 -15.54
N LYS A 71 5.56 2.13 -14.57
CA LYS A 71 5.54 3.00 -13.40
C LYS A 71 5.49 4.48 -13.76
N GLU A 72 6.33 4.90 -14.70
CA GLU A 72 6.45 6.32 -15.10
C GLU A 72 5.19 6.81 -15.83
N SER A 73 4.56 5.98 -16.68
CA SER A 73 3.30 6.37 -17.34
C SER A 73 2.16 6.55 -16.35
N PHE A 74 2.06 5.67 -15.36
CA PHE A 74 1.10 5.80 -14.28
C PHE A 74 1.29 7.09 -13.48
N LEU A 75 2.54 7.37 -13.05
CA LEU A 75 2.85 8.56 -12.27
C LEU A 75 2.62 9.84 -13.07
N ALA A 76 3.01 9.87 -14.36
CA ALA A 76 2.74 11.00 -15.23
C ALA A 76 1.24 11.25 -15.42
N GLY A 77 0.47 10.21 -15.67
CA GLY A 77 -1.01 10.31 -15.75
C GLY A 77 -1.61 10.86 -14.46
N TYR A 78 -1.18 10.37 -13.31
CA TYR A 78 -1.62 10.86 -12.00
C TYR A 78 -1.28 12.35 -11.79
N GLN A 79 -0.06 12.78 -12.13
CA GLN A 79 0.38 14.18 -12.06
C GLN A 79 -0.42 15.10 -12.98
N MET A 80 -0.84 14.61 -14.16
CA MET A 80 -1.72 15.33 -15.09
C MET A 80 -3.18 15.39 -14.63
N GLY A 81 -3.53 14.80 -13.48
CA GLY A 81 -4.87 14.84 -12.91
C GLY A 81 -5.74 13.63 -13.25
N CYS A 82 -5.24 12.61 -13.97
CA CYS A 82 -5.97 11.36 -14.15
C CYS A 82 -6.18 10.67 -12.79
N ARG A 83 -7.38 10.13 -12.59
CA ARG A 83 -7.74 9.37 -11.39
C ARG A 83 -8.40 8.03 -11.73
N LEU A 84 -8.71 7.82 -13.00
CA LEU A 84 -9.17 6.53 -13.53
C LEU A 84 -8.09 6.01 -14.47
N PHE A 85 -7.66 4.79 -14.22
CA PHE A 85 -6.64 4.11 -15.00
C PHE A 85 -7.16 2.75 -15.45
N GLU A 86 -6.96 2.45 -16.70
CA GLU A 86 -7.08 1.12 -17.24
C GLU A 86 -5.69 0.50 -17.32
N VAL A 87 -5.56 -0.79 -17.06
CA VAL A 87 -4.31 -1.53 -17.06
C VAL A 87 -4.47 -2.87 -17.75
N ASP A 88 -3.56 -3.16 -18.66
CA ASP A 88 -3.47 -4.47 -19.27
C ASP A 88 -2.66 -5.43 -18.37
N LEU A 89 -3.11 -6.66 -18.23
CA LEU A 89 -2.45 -7.66 -17.40
C LEU A 89 -2.20 -8.94 -18.19
N VAL A 90 -0.98 -9.46 -18.11
CA VAL A 90 -0.61 -10.78 -18.62
C VAL A 90 0.16 -11.56 -17.57
N LYS A 91 0.19 -12.88 -17.70
CA LYS A 91 0.98 -13.74 -16.83
C LYS A 91 2.37 -13.99 -17.41
N THR A 92 3.37 -13.96 -16.54
CA THR A 92 4.73 -14.45 -16.79
C THR A 92 4.79 -15.98 -16.83
N SER A 93 5.93 -16.55 -17.25
CA SER A 93 6.14 -18.00 -17.26
C SER A 93 6.10 -18.64 -15.87
N ASP A 94 6.37 -17.88 -14.82
CA ASP A 94 6.30 -18.26 -13.41
C ASP A 94 5.00 -17.82 -12.71
N ASN A 95 3.93 -17.52 -13.53
CA ASN A 95 2.57 -17.20 -13.08
C ASN A 95 2.39 -15.89 -12.29
N VAL A 96 3.29 -14.94 -12.36
CA VAL A 96 3.13 -13.60 -11.80
C VAL A 96 2.33 -12.72 -12.77
N TRP A 97 1.37 -11.92 -12.25
CA TRP A 97 0.68 -10.92 -13.04
C TRP A 97 1.55 -9.67 -13.19
N VAL A 98 1.76 -9.25 -14.45
CA VAL A 98 2.54 -8.05 -14.78
C VAL A 98 1.72 -7.11 -15.65
N CYS A 99 2.00 -5.82 -15.52
CA CYS A 99 1.34 -4.76 -16.30
C CYS A 99 1.92 -4.73 -17.72
N ARG A 100 1.16 -5.30 -18.68
CA ARG A 100 1.58 -5.44 -20.07
C ARG A 100 0.40 -5.83 -20.95
N HIS A 101 0.31 -5.25 -22.15
CA HIS A 101 -0.76 -5.57 -23.08
C HIS A 101 -0.63 -7.00 -23.65
N SER A 102 0.52 -7.40 -24.13
CA SER A 102 0.73 -8.75 -24.65
C SER A 102 2.21 -9.14 -24.76
N TRP A 103 2.47 -10.45 -24.89
CA TRP A 103 3.80 -10.98 -25.15
C TRP A 103 4.19 -10.98 -26.64
N TYR A 104 3.31 -10.54 -27.55
CA TYR A 104 3.65 -10.43 -28.97
C TYR A 104 4.49 -9.19 -29.30
N GLN A 105 4.46 -8.18 -28.45
CA GLN A 105 5.21 -6.96 -28.61
C GLN A 105 6.44 -6.97 -27.71
N SER A 106 7.64 -6.81 -28.27
CA SER A 106 8.86 -6.80 -27.46
C SER A 106 8.99 -5.56 -26.56
N LEU A 107 8.50 -4.40 -27.00
CA LEU A 107 8.67 -3.11 -26.34
C LEU A 107 10.14 -2.81 -26.01
N GLY A 108 11.06 -3.33 -26.83
CA GLY A 108 12.50 -3.20 -26.61
C GLY A 108 13.09 -4.13 -25.54
N GLN A 109 12.30 -5.03 -24.97
CA GLN A 109 12.75 -5.97 -23.93
C GLN A 109 13.40 -7.24 -24.51
N TRP A 110 13.20 -7.54 -25.79
CA TRP A 110 13.89 -8.59 -26.54
C TRP A 110 13.93 -8.24 -28.03
N GLU A 111 14.81 -8.91 -28.77
CA GLU A 111 14.90 -8.79 -30.23
C GLU A 111 13.92 -9.74 -30.92
N GLY A 112 13.46 -9.32 -32.12
CA GLY A 112 12.54 -10.08 -32.97
C GLY A 112 11.07 -9.91 -32.62
N ASP A 113 10.22 -10.48 -33.48
CA ASP A 113 8.75 -10.37 -33.41
C ASP A 113 8.08 -11.62 -32.83
N GLU A 114 8.86 -12.60 -32.39
CA GLU A 114 8.31 -13.82 -31.81
C GLU A 114 7.79 -13.57 -30.38
N LYS A 115 6.64 -14.20 -30.08
CA LYS A 115 6.09 -14.19 -28.73
C LYS A 115 7.10 -14.79 -27.76
N LYS A 116 7.54 -14.00 -26.79
CA LYS A 116 8.44 -14.44 -25.72
C LYS A 116 7.82 -14.17 -24.36
N VAL A 117 7.38 -15.23 -23.68
CA VAL A 117 6.87 -15.15 -22.31
C VAL A 117 8.05 -15.17 -21.35
N LEU A 118 8.34 -14.04 -20.71
CA LEU A 118 9.43 -13.90 -19.74
C LEU A 118 8.99 -14.42 -18.36
N SER A 119 9.97 -14.76 -17.50
CA SER A 119 9.75 -14.87 -16.08
C SER A 119 9.55 -13.48 -15.47
N SER A 120 9.04 -13.39 -14.25
CA SER A 120 8.87 -12.12 -13.55
C SER A 120 10.22 -11.40 -13.35
N GLU A 121 11.26 -12.13 -12.97
CA GLU A 121 12.61 -11.59 -12.82
C GLU A 121 13.16 -11.05 -14.15
N GLU A 122 13.05 -11.80 -15.23
CA GLU A 122 13.49 -11.34 -16.56
C GLU A 122 12.71 -10.12 -17.02
N PHE A 123 11.39 -10.10 -16.82
CA PHE A 123 10.54 -8.96 -17.20
C PHE A 123 10.93 -7.69 -16.45
N LEU A 124 11.07 -7.77 -15.13
CA LEU A 124 11.39 -6.61 -14.28
C LEU A 124 12.81 -6.09 -14.50
N SER A 125 13.74 -6.97 -14.89
CA SER A 125 15.13 -6.59 -15.16
C SER A 125 15.34 -5.87 -16.50
N ARG A 126 14.34 -5.86 -17.39
CA ARG A 126 14.43 -5.33 -18.76
C ARG A 126 13.55 -4.09 -18.92
N PRO A 127 14.09 -2.87 -18.85
CA PRO A 127 13.30 -1.65 -19.03
C PRO A 127 12.56 -1.62 -20.38
N ILE A 128 11.31 -1.18 -20.38
CA ILE A 128 10.50 -0.96 -21.57
C ILE A 128 11.14 0.17 -22.38
N TYR A 129 11.45 -0.10 -23.65
CA TYR A 129 12.23 0.80 -24.53
C TYR A 129 13.56 1.25 -23.92
N GLY A 130 14.17 0.42 -23.06
CA GLY A 130 15.44 0.73 -22.39
C GLY A 130 15.35 1.87 -21.36
N LYS A 131 14.15 2.32 -21.00
CA LYS A 131 13.93 3.54 -20.21
C LYS A 131 12.88 3.43 -19.12
N TYR A 132 11.74 2.81 -19.40
CA TYR A 132 10.60 2.82 -18.48
C TYR A 132 10.57 1.56 -17.64
N THR A 133 10.22 1.72 -16.37
CA THR A 133 10.22 0.64 -15.36
C THR A 133 9.00 -0.27 -15.55
N PRO A 134 9.20 -1.55 -15.91
CA PRO A 134 8.12 -2.53 -15.88
C PRO A 134 7.72 -2.80 -14.43
N ILE A 135 6.45 -3.09 -14.20
CA ILE A 135 5.90 -3.33 -12.86
C ILE A 135 5.00 -4.55 -12.84
N THR A 136 4.94 -5.20 -11.70
CA THR A 136 3.92 -6.21 -11.42
C THR A 136 2.58 -5.54 -11.12
N PHE A 137 1.50 -6.33 -11.15
CA PHE A 137 0.20 -5.84 -10.67
C PHE A 137 0.23 -5.50 -9.17
N GLU A 138 0.98 -6.27 -8.38
CA GLU A 138 1.17 -6.00 -6.95
C GLU A 138 1.88 -4.66 -6.72
N ASP A 139 2.96 -4.36 -7.46
CA ASP A 139 3.64 -3.07 -7.40
C ASP A 139 2.69 -1.90 -7.73
N LEU A 140 1.81 -2.08 -8.74
CA LEU A 140 0.80 -1.08 -9.07
C LEU A 140 -0.16 -0.84 -7.91
N LEU A 141 -0.64 -1.90 -7.25
CA LEU A 141 -1.52 -1.76 -6.09
C LEU A 141 -0.85 -1.01 -4.94
N VAL A 142 0.43 -1.28 -4.68
CA VAL A 142 1.21 -0.54 -3.67
C VAL A 142 1.32 0.94 -4.05
N LEU A 143 1.63 1.26 -5.31
CA LEU A 143 1.69 2.65 -5.78
C LEU A 143 0.34 3.36 -5.64
N LEU A 144 -0.77 2.70 -5.98
CA LEU A 144 -2.11 3.22 -5.78
C LEU A 144 -2.39 3.52 -4.31
N CYS A 145 -2.12 2.56 -3.42
CA CYS A 145 -2.29 2.77 -1.98
C CYS A 145 -1.51 3.99 -1.47
N LEU A 146 -0.24 4.13 -1.86
CA LEU A 146 0.59 5.25 -1.43
C LEU A 146 0.07 6.61 -1.90
N LEU A 147 -0.47 6.69 -3.12
CA LEU A 147 -0.97 7.95 -3.68
C LEU A 147 -2.37 8.36 -3.18
N TYR A 148 -3.19 7.39 -2.75
CA TYR A 148 -4.54 7.67 -2.24
C TYR A 148 -4.60 7.82 -0.72
N THR A 149 -3.49 7.54 -0.01
CA THR A 149 -3.39 7.71 1.45
C THR A 149 -2.55 8.93 1.87
N SER A 150 -1.96 9.63 0.92
CA SER A 150 -1.21 10.87 1.12
C SER A 150 -2.04 12.09 0.73
#